data_209ebe00f00002d1ca5fa55260f9179e
#
_entry.id   209ebe00f00002d1ca5fa55260f9179e
#
_cell.length_a   1.000
_cell.length_b   1.000
_cell.length_c   1.000
_cell.angle_alpha   90.00
_cell.angle_beta   90.00
_cell.angle_gamma   90.00
#
_symmetry.space_group_name_H-M   'P 1'
#
loop_
_entity.id
_entity.type
_entity.pdbx_description
1 polymer ?
#
loop_
_entity_poly.entity_id
_entity_poly.type
_entity_poly.pdbx_seq_one_letter_code
_entity_poly.pdbx_strand_id
1 'polypeptide(L)'
;MLYLLHRFRSGSLFPKTTNKNGFIMSEINDLKTEIRAFAVARDWEQFHTPKNLSMAIAGEAGELVAEFQWLTAEESMLSKLSSDKLTDVELEIADVAIYLIRLADVLDVDISQVVRKKLAINESRF
;
A
#
# COMPACT_ATOMS: atom_id res chain seq x y z
N MET A 1 5.74 -17.19 -5.29
CA MET A 1 5.63 -16.61 -3.95
C MET A 1 4.88 -15.26 -3.90
N LEU A 2 4.55 -14.71 -5.02
CA LEU A 2 3.68 -13.50 -5.13
C LEU A 2 2.16 -13.82 -5.09
N TYR A 3 1.77 -15.08 -5.17
CA TYR A 3 0.38 -15.52 -5.38
C TYR A 3 -0.43 -15.77 -4.09
N LEU A 4 0.11 -15.54 -2.91
CA LEU A 4 -0.53 -15.95 -1.65
C LEU A 4 -1.41 -14.88 -0.98
N LEU A 5 -1.46 -13.65 -1.51
CA LEU A 5 -2.31 -12.59 -0.94
C LEU A 5 -3.75 -12.54 -1.49
N HIS A 6 -4.05 -13.27 -2.56
CA HIS A 6 -5.35 -13.19 -3.26
C HIS A 6 -6.52 -13.94 -2.61
N ARG A 7 -6.41 -14.46 -1.38
CA ARG A 7 -7.50 -15.25 -0.77
C ARG A 7 -7.77 -14.95 0.69
N PHE A 8 -8.13 -13.72 1.02
CA PHE A 8 -8.87 -13.49 2.28
C PHE A 8 -10.06 -12.55 2.06
N ARG A 9 -11.20 -13.14 1.71
CA ARG A 9 -12.50 -12.51 1.83
C ARG A 9 -12.94 -12.55 3.30
N SER A 10 -13.35 -11.38 3.78
CA SER A 10 -14.22 -11.08 4.93
C SER A 10 -13.68 -11.39 6.33
N GLY A 11 -13.62 -10.31 7.10
CA GLY A 11 -13.55 -10.32 8.56
C GLY A 11 -12.76 -9.12 9.05
N SER A 12 -13.43 -8.12 9.62
CA SER A 12 -12.80 -7.01 10.36
C SER A 12 -11.92 -7.60 11.47
N LEU A 13 -10.62 -7.68 11.26
CA LEU A 13 -9.66 -8.34 12.16
C LEU A 13 -8.74 -7.37 12.89
N PHE A 14 -9.00 -6.05 12.81
CA PHE A 14 -8.16 -5.07 13.49
C PHE A 14 -8.97 -4.25 14.49
N PRO A 15 -8.64 -4.34 15.79
CA PRO A 15 -9.19 -3.41 16.77
C PRO A 15 -8.64 -2.02 16.46
N LYS A 16 -9.51 -1.01 16.49
CA LYS A 16 -9.09 0.39 16.49
C LYS A 16 -8.23 0.63 17.74
N THR A 17 -6.91 0.61 17.60
CA THR A 17 -6.00 0.91 18.68
C THR A 17 -5.95 2.41 18.89
N THR A 18 -6.80 2.90 19.78
CA THR A 18 -6.56 4.19 20.41
C THR A 18 -5.41 4.00 21.39
N ASN A 19 -4.23 4.50 21.04
CA ASN A 19 -3.12 4.54 21.97
C ASN A 19 -3.41 5.56 23.08
N LYS A 20 -3.46 5.11 24.36
CA LYS A 20 -3.86 5.88 25.53
C LYS A 20 -2.85 6.97 25.95
N ASN A 21 -1.79 7.23 25.20
CA ASN A 21 -0.67 8.09 25.59
C ASN A 21 -0.52 9.39 24.79
N GLY A 22 -1.56 9.94 24.17
CA GLY A 22 -1.54 11.32 23.63
C GLY A 22 -0.50 11.62 22.53
N PHE A 23 0.24 10.64 22.05
CA PHE A 23 1.13 10.76 20.92
C PHE A 23 0.34 10.54 19.62
N ILE A 24 0.19 11.58 18.81
CA ILE A 24 -0.35 11.46 17.45
C ILE A 24 0.71 10.73 16.61
N MET A 25 0.66 9.40 16.63
CA MET A 25 1.37 8.61 15.61
C MET A 25 0.66 8.88 14.27
N SER A 26 1.42 9.16 13.21
CA SER A 26 0.81 9.32 11.89
C SER A 26 0.14 8.02 11.46
N GLU A 27 -0.99 8.08 10.75
CA GLU A 27 -1.67 6.89 10.21
C GLU A 27 -0.72 5.97 9.43
N ILE A 28 0.26 6.52 8.73
CA ILE A 28 1.28 5.75 8.02
C ILE A 28 2.15 4.94 8.99
N ASN A 29 2.50 5.50 10.15
CA ASN A 29 3.27 4.76 11.15
C ASN A 29 2.43 3.63 11.80
N ASP A 30 1.15 3.84 11.98
CA ASP A 30 0.25 2.80 12.49
C ASP A 30 0.13 1.66 11.47
N LEU A 31 -0.12 1.97 10.19
CA LEU A 31 -0.13 0.98 9.12
C LEU A 31 1.21 0.25 8.97
N LYS A 32 2.33 0.94 9.08
CA LYS A 32 3.67 0.34 9.08
C LYS A 32 3.80 -0.72 10.17
N THR A 33 3.34 -0.42 11.38
CA THR A 33 3.37 -1.34 12.52
C THR A 33 2.47 -2.56 12.28
N GLU A 34 1.27 -2.36 11.77
CA GLU A 34 0.33 -3.43 11.45
C GLU A 34 0.87 -4.35 10.33
N ILE A 35 1.40 -3.78 9.26
CA ILE A 35 1.99 -4.53 8.14
C ILE A 35 3.21 -5.32 8.61
N ARG A 36 4.07 -4.74 9.44
CA ARG A 36 5.21 -5.44 10.02
C ARG A 36 4.75 -6.63 10.86
N ALA A 37 3.78 -6.42 11.75
CA ALA A 37 3.24 -7.49 12.60
C ALA A 37 2.64 -8.63 11.76
N PHE A 38 1.96 -8.30 10.68
CA PHE A 38 1.40 -9.27 9.74
C PHE A 38 2.50 -10.12 9.07
N ALA A 39 3.61 -9.51 8.66
CA ALA A 39 4.74 -10.20 8.05
C ALA A 39 5.49 -11.08 9.06
N VAL A 40 5.75 -10.56 10.27
CA VAL A 40 6.41 -11.30 11.36
C VAL A 40 5.62 -12.56 11.74
N ALA A 41 4.31 -12.44 11.91
CA ALA A 41 3.44 -13.56 12.27
C ALA A 41 3.47 -14.71 11.25
N ARG A 42 3.96 -14.47 10.03
CA ARG A 42 4.06 -15.44 8.93
C ARG A 42 5.49 -15.83 8.58
N ASP A 43 6.45 -15.35 9.34
CA ASP A 43 7.88 -15.55 9.06
C ASP A 43 8.30 -15.08 7.65
N TRP A 44 7.69 -13.99 7.18
CA TRP A 44 7.97 -13.44 5.85
C TRP A 44 9.12 -12.46 5.81
N GLU A 45 9.65 -12.04 6.95
CA GLU A 45 10.76 -11.08 7.02
C GLU A 45 11.97 -11.56 6.22
N GLN A 46 12.26 -12.85 6.25
CA GLN A 46 13.35 -13.46 5.47
C GLN A 46 13.22 -13.27 3.96
N PHE A 47 11.99 -13.06 3.46
CA PHE A 47 11.70 -12.85 2.04
C PHE A 47 11.52 -11.36 1.68
N HIS A 48 11.33 -10.50 2.66
CA HIS A 48 11.06 -9.08 2.49
C HIS A 48 12.36 -8.26 2.36
N THR A 49 13.24 -8.68 1.44
CA THR A 49 14.40 -7.88 1.06
C THR A 49 13.96 -6.66 0.22
N PRO A 50 14.70 -5.55 0.23
CA PRO A 50 14.39 -4.38 -0.61
C PRO A 50 14.21 -4.73 -2.09
N LYS A 51 15.07 -5.62 -2.63
CA LYS A 51 14.94 -6.10 -4.00
C LYS A 51 13.61 -6.81 -4.24
N ASN A 52 13.25 -7.77 -3.39
CA ASN A 52 12.01 -8.54 -3.54
C ASN A 52 10.78 -7.64 -3.38
N LEU A 53 10.80 -6.72 -2.42
CA LEU A 53 9.71 -5.78 -2.21
C LEU A 53 9.55 -4.80 -3.38
N SER A 54 10.64 -4.33 -3.98
CA SER A 54 10.56 -3.48 -5.18
C SER A 54 9.94 -4.23 -6.37
N MET A 55 10.25 -5.52 -6.52
CA MET A 55 9.64 -6.38 -7.56
C MET A 55 8.16 -6.64 -7.27
N ALA A 56 7.79 -6.85 -6.00
CA ALA A 56 6.40 -7.00 -5.60
C ALA A 56 5.58 -5.74 -5.92
N ILE A 57 6.11 -4.55 -5.61
CA ILE A 57 5.48 -3.26 -5.97
C ILE A 57 5.23 -3.18 -7.48
N ALA A 58 6.20 -3.56 -8.31
CA ALA A 58 6.03 -3.56 -9.76
C ALA A 58 4.92 -4.52 -10.21
N GLY A 59 4.83 -5.70 -9.59
CA GLY A 59 3.76 -6.67 -9.83
C GLY A 59 2.39 -6.12 -9.49
N GLU A 60 2.21 -5.57 -8.28
CA GLU A 60 0.93 -5.01 -7.85
C GLU A 60 0.55 -3.74 -8.65
N ALA A 61 1.53 -2.92 -9.03
CA ALA A 61 1.29 -1.81 -9.96
C ALA A 61 0.77 -2.31 -11.32
N GLY A 62 1.26 -3.45 -11.79
CA GLY A 62 0.75 -4.13 -12.98
C GLY A 62 -0.70 -4.59 -12.83
N GLU A 63 -1.07 -5.16 -11.67
CA GLU A 63 -2.46 -5.55 -11.36
C GLU A 63 -3.38 -4.31 -11.32
N LEU A 64 -2.92 -3.22 -10.71
CA LEU A 64 -3.66 -1.95 -10.72
C LEU A 64 -3.86 -1.42 -12.14
N VAL A 65 -2.85 -1.49 -13.01
CA VAL A 65 -2.97 -1.12 -14.42
C VAL A 65 -3.98 -2.02 -15.13
N ALA A 66 -4.01 -3.32 -14.82
CA ALA A 66 -4.93 -4.28 -15.41
C ALA A 66 -6.39 -3.92 -15.16
N GLU A 67 -6.70 -3.27 -14.03
CA GLU A 67 -8.06 -2.81 -13.73
C GLU A 67 -8.56 -1.73 -14.70
N PHE A 68 -7.67 -0.96 -15.31
CA PHE A 68 -7.98 0.17 -16.18
C PHE A 68 -7.60 0.00 -17.63
N GLN A 69 -6.76 -0.98 -17.98
CA GLN A 69 -6.11 -1.07 -19.28
C GLN A 69 -7.06 -1.09 -20.49
N TRP A 70 -8.27 -1.59 -20.31
CA TRP A 70 -9.28 -1.69 -21.38
C TRP A 70 -10.34 -0.60 -21.34
N LEU A 71 -10.23 0.33 -20.39
CA LEU A 71 -11.12 1.47 -20.27
C LEU A 71 -10.54 2.66 -21.00
N THR A 72 -11.41 3.50 -21.54
CA THR A 72 -11.02 4.85 -21.97
C THR A 72 -10.77 5.73 -20.74
N ALA A 73 -10.11 6.88 -20.92
CA ALA A 73 -9.91 7.85 -19.85
C ALA A 73 -11.24 8.29 -19.21
N GLU A 74 -12.28 8.48 -20.01
CA GLU A 74 -13.62 8.86 -19.53
C GLU A 74 -14.27 7.72 -18.71
N GLU A 75 -14.19 6.48 -19.17
CA GLU A 75 -14.74 5.31 -18.49
C GLU A 75 -14.04 5.02 -17.15
N SER A 76 -12.78 5.45 -16.98
CA SER A 76 -12.03 5.31 -15.75
C SER A 76 -12.40 6.30 -14.64
N MET A 77 -13.22 7.29 -14.95
CA MET A 77 -13.65 8.30 -13.97
C MET A 77 -14.55 7.67 -12.89
N LEU A 78 -14.40 8.11 -11.64
CA LEU A 78 -15.17 7.59 -10.50
C LEU A 78 -16.68 7.50 -10.78
N SER A 79 -17.25 8.50 -11.47
CA SER A 79 -18.68 8.53 -11.82
C SER A 79 -19.11 7.46 -12.82
N LYS A 80 -18.17 6.76 -13.46
CA LYS A 80 -18.41 5.73 -14.49
C LYS A 80 -18.09 4.33 -14.01
N LEU A 81 -17.33 4.19 -12.93
CA LEU A 81 -16.98 2.88 -12.37
C LEU A 81 -18.20 2.28 -11.64
N SER A 82 -18.44 0.98 -11.85
CA SER A 82 -19.37 0.23 -11.00
C SER A 82 -18.81 0.08 -9.59
N SER A 83 -19.68 -0.21 -8.62
CA SER A 83 -19.25 -0.46 -7.24
C SER A 83 -18.29 -1.65 -7.13
N ASP A 84 -18.53 -2.71 -7.90
CA ASP A 84 -17.66 -3.90 -7.92
C ASP A 84 -16.29 -3.55 -8.49
N LYS A 85 -16.26 -2.81 -9.61
CA LYS A 85 -15.01 -2.36 -10.23
C LYS A 85 -14.21 -1.43 -9.30
N LEU A 86 -14.89 -0.52 -8.61
CA LEU A 86 -14.25 0.34 -7.62
C LEU A 86 -13.65 -0.47 -6.47
N THR A 87 -14.36 -1.50 -5.99
CA THR A 87 -13.84 -2.40 -4.95
C THR A 87 -12.57 -3.13 -5.41
N ASP A 88 -12.54 -3.62 -6.64
CA ASP A 88 -11.34 -4.27 -7.21
C ASP A 88 -10.17 -3.28 -7.26
N VAL A 89 -10.39 -2.06 -7.75
CA VAL A 89 -9.38 -0.99 -7.78
C VAL A 89 -8.88 -0.63 -6.37
N GLU A 90 -9.76 -0.53 -5.38
CA GLU A 90 -9.39 -0.23 -3.99
C GLU A 90 -8.44 -1.30 -3.41
N LEU A 91 -8.67 -2.57 -3.72
CA LEU A 91 -7.81 -3.66 -3.26
C LEU A 91 -6.43 -3.59 -3.91
N GLU A 92 -6.34 -3.30 -5.21
CA GLU A 92 -5.05 -3.16 -5.89
C GLU A 92 -4.27 -1.92 -5.41
N ILE A 93 -4.95 -0.81 -5.11
CA ILE A 93 -4.33 0.35 -4.46
C ILE A 93 -3.76 -0.05 -3.09
N ALA A 94 -4.51 -0.82 -2.31
CA ALA A 94 -4.07 -1.29 -1.00
C ALA A 94 -2.83 -2.19 -1.11
N ASP A 95 -2.78 -3.11 -2.08
CA ASP A 95 -1.64 -4.01 -2.27
C ASP A 95 -0.36 -3.25 -2.65
N VAL A 96 -0.44 -2.27 -3.55
CA VAL A 96 0.69 -1.38 -3.86
C VAL A 96 1.14 -0.62 -2.62
N ALA A 97 0.21 -0.05 -1.85
CA ALA A 97 0.51 0.72 -0.64
C ALA A 97 1.16 -0.15 0.46
N ILE A 98 0.68 -1.37 0.67
CA ILE A 98 1.22 -2.31 1.66
C ILE A 98 2.70 -2.60 1.36
N TYR A 99 3.03 -2.97 0.14
CA TYR A 99 4.43 -3.26 -0.22
C TYR A 99 5.32 -2.02 -0.20
N LEU A 100 4.79 -0.85 -0.58
CA LEU A 100 5.54 0.40 -0.52
C LEU A 100 5.86 0.80 0.92
N ILE A 101 4.88 0.71 1.83
CA ILE A 101 5.06 0.99 3.25
C ILE A 101 6.04 -0.02 3.86
N ARG A 102 5.92 -1.29 3.50
CA ARG A 102 6.85 -2.33 3.97
C ARG A 102 8.27 -2.10 3.47
N LEU A 103 8.47 -1.70 2.22
CA LEU A 103 9.79 -1.35 1.69
C LEU A 103 10.41 -0.17 2.46
N ALA A 104 9.63 0.88 2.68
CA ALA A 104 10.08 2.02 3.47
C ALA A 104 10.47 1.61 4.90
N ASP A 105 9.71 0.71 5.51
CA ASP A 105 9.98 0.17 6.84
C ASP A 105 11.31 -0.59 6.90
N VAL A 106 11.55 -1.47 5.94
CA VAL A 106 12.81 -2.25 5.86
C VAL A 106 14.03 -1.36 5.62
N LEU A 107 13.86 -0.25 4.92
CA LEU A 107 14.91 0.72 4.63
C LEU A 107 15.03 1.85 5.68
N ASP A 108 14.22 1.82 6.74
CA ASP A 108 14.12 2.88 7.75
C ASP A 108 13.85 4.27 7.14
N VAL A 109 12.95 4.33 6.17
CA VAL A 109 12.54 5.55 5.47
C VAL A 109 11.21 6.05 6.03
N ASP A 110 11.17 7.32 6.44
CA ASP A 110 9.94 8.02 6.77
C ASP A 110 9.27 8.52 5.48
N ILE A 111 8.18 7.84 5.06
CA ILE A 111 7.46 8.16 3.83
C ILE A 111 6.94 9.59 3.85
N SER A 112 6.36 10.03 4.96
CA SER A 112 5.78 11.39 5.08
C SER A 112 6.84 12.45 4.85
N GLN A 113 8.02 12.25 5.41
CA GLN A 113 9.15 13.18 5.28
C GLN A 113 9.69 13.20 3.85
N VAL A 114 9.93 12.03 3.26
CA VAL A 114 10.52 11.98 1.90
C VAL A 114 9.54 12.46 0.83
N VAL A 115 8.23 12.23 1.01
CA VAL A 115 7.21 12.78 0.12
C VAL A 115 7.19 14.30 0.18
N ARG A 116 7.18 14.89 1.38
CA ARG A 116 7.23 16.36 1.52
C ARG A 116 8.50 16.94 0.92
N LYS A 117 9.66 16.32 1.16
CA LYS A 117 10.92 16.71 0.55
C LYS A 117 10.85 16.65 -0.99
N LYS A 118 10.29 15.60 -1.54
CA LYS A 118 10.16 15.45 -3.00
C LYS A 118 9.20 16.47 -3.60
N LEU A 119 8.09 16.76 -2.92
CA LEU A 119 7.16 17.81 -3.35
C LEU A 119 7.83 19.18 -3.40
N ALA A 120 8.61 19.54 -2.37
CA ALA A 120 9.35 20.82 -2.37
C ALA A 120 10.36 20.91 -3.53
N ILE A 121 11.05 19.81 -3.86
CA ILE A 121 11.93 19.74 -5.03
C ILE A 121 11.14 19.94 -6.33
N ASN A 122 9.99 19.30 -6.47
CA ASN A 122 9.16 19.40 -7.65
C ASN A 122 8.61 20.83 -7.82
N GLU A 123 8.16 21.47 -6.75
CA GLU A 123 7.66 22.86 -6.76
C GLU A 123 8.73 23.85 -7.22
N SER A 124 10.00 23.60 -6.91
CA SER A 124 11.09 24.45 -7.40
C SER A 124 11.44 24.21 -8.88
N ARG A 125 10.93 23.13 -9.51
CA ARG A 125 11.24 22.75 -10.90
C ARG A 125 10.11 23.04 -11.88
N PHE A 126 8.88 23.12 -11.40
CA PHE A 126 7.65 23.30 -12.18
C PHE A 126 6.82 24.49 -11.67
#